data_3b221f5f03e37703c2b83db4180256d3
#
_entry.id   3b221f5f03e37703c2b83db4180256d3
#
_cell.length_a   1.000
_cell.length_b   1.000
_cell.length_c   1.000
_cell.angle_alpha   90.00
_cell.angle_beta   90.00
_cell.angle_gamma   90.00
#
_symmetry.space_group_name_H-M   'P 1'
#
loop_
_entity.id
_entity.type
_entity.pdbx_description
1 polymer ?
#
loop_
_entity_poly.entity_id
_entity_poly.type
_entity_poly.pdbx_seq_one_letter_code
_entity_poly.pdbx_strand_id
1 'polypeptide(L)'
;QMCIRDSYYALRLINERFARTVRGVFLPLLRVQPRISSFPPEVKSFEEYSSGLDAFMSLTNSRIDELRGSMLTVLPPSFVSLCTSSRYGGKLEVNDASRTEFTATEEKIIEVINNGISQVLEQCWKDLTPISIKFQSREQNPQFAAFVESTDLVIVCSFVMQLPNIDSMSFDVAYPLQTLKPLSSLLRSRVQSDVVESNMTWRDKLEKAILEIPLLVKSNLSEPVVSMSKLLR
;
A
#
# COMPACT_ATOMS: atom_id res chain seq x y z
N GLN A 1 -21.43 -0.47 10.67
CA GLN A 1 -20.36 0.56 10.55
C GLN A 1 -19.10 0.25 11.41
N MET A 2 -19.14 -0.67 12.32
CA MET A 2 -18.03 -1.00 13.23
C MET A 2 -17.01 -1.99 12.64
N CYS A 3 -17.36 -2.76 11.63
CA CYS A 3 -16.49 -3.81 11.05
C CYS A 3 -15.48 -3.33 9.99
N ILE A 4 -15.65 -2.15 9.39
CA ILE A 4 -14.77 -1.67 8.30
C ILE A 4 -13.48 -1.07 8.86
N ARG A 5 -13.53 -0.40 10.02
CA ARG A 5 -12.35 0.22 10.65
C ARG A 5 -11.28 -0.79 11.08
N ASP A 6 -11.68 -1.99 11.48
CA ASP A 6 -10.74 -3.04 11.90
C ASP A 6 -10.23 -3.89 10.73
N SER A 7 -10.88 -3.79 9.55
CA SER A 7 -10.58 -4.65 8.41
C SER A 7 -9.27 -4.32 7.69
N TYR A 8 -8.71 -3.11 7.88
CA TYR A 8 -7.50 -2.64 7.18
C TYR A 8 -6.44 -2.10 8.15
N TYR A 9 -6.32 -2.71 9.33
CA TYR A 9 -5.39 -2.26 10.36
C TYR A 9 -3.92 -2.24 9.87
N ALA A 10 -3.49 -3.31 9.21
CA ALA A 10 -2.12 -3.36 8.68
C ALA A 10 -1.88 -2.33 7.58
N LEU A 11 -2.88 -2.06 6.71
CA LEU A 11 -2.79 -1.00 5.71
C LEU A 11 -2.66 0.38 6.37
N ARG A 12 -3.37 0.62 7.46
CA ARG A 12 -3.22 1.85 8.25
C ARG A 12 -1.79 2.01 8.77
N LEU A 13 -1.19 0.97 9.32
CA LEU A 13 0.20 1.00 9.78
C LEU A 13 1.19 1.26 8.64
N ILE A 14 0.96 0.63 7.47
CA ILE A 14 1.74 0.89 6.26
C ILE A 14 1.63 2.36 5.87
N ASN A 15 0.42 2.94 5.87
CA ASN A 15 0.19 4.34 5.54
C ASN A 15 0.84 5.29 6.55
N GLU A 16 0.79 4.99 7.84
CA GLU A 16 1.47 5.78 8.88
C GLU A 16 3.00 5.74 8.71
N ARG A 17 3.56 4.59 8.34
CA ARG A 17 4.98 4.45 8.04
C ARG A 17 5.35 5.19 6.76
N PHE A 18 4.55 5.01 5.71
CA PHE A 18 4.71 5.72 4.44
C PHE A 18 4.70 7.23 4.64
N ALA A 19 3.74 7.79 5.38
CA ALA A 19 3.67 9.22 5.66
C ALA A 19 4.93 9.78 6.34
N ARG A 20 5.59 8.98 7.17
CA ARG A 20 6.86 9.34 7.80
C ARG A 20 8.04 9.30 6.84
N THR A 21 8.07 8.30 5.95
CA THR A 21 9.21 8.02 5.08
C THR A 21 9.17 8.86 3.80
N VAL A 22 7.98 9.10 3.24
CA VAL A 22 7.80 9.85 1.98
C VAL A 22 8.24 11.31 2.06
N ARG A 23 8.41 11.86 3.26
CA ARG A 23 9.00 13.20 3.46
C ARG A 23 10.35 13.34 2.77
N GLY A 24 11.13 12.26 2.72
CA GLY A 24 12.43 12.23 2.05
C GLY A 24 12.35 12.46 0.55
N VAL A 25 11.23 12.11 -0.09
CA VAL A 25 10.97 12.35 -1.51
C VAL A 25 10.73 13.85 -1.78
N PHE A 26 10.02 14.51 -0.86
CA PHE A 26 9.65 15.91 -1.05
C PHE A 26 10.70 16.91 -0.57
N LEU A 27 11.57 16.52 0.35
CA LEU A 27 12.62 17.40 0.88
C LEU A 27 13.52 18.01 -0.22
N PRO A 28 14.05 17.26 -1.21
CA PRO A 28 14.88 17.84 -2.28
C PRO A 28 14.08 18.71 -3.26
N LEU A 29 12.75 18.52 -3.35
CA LEU A 29 11.87 19.31 -4.19
C LEU A 29 11.46 20.62 -3.52
N LEU A 30 11.07 20.53 -2.25
CA LEU A 30 10.51 21.67 -1.49
C LEU A 30 11.59 22.47 -0.75
N ARG A 31 12.80 21.92 -0.56
CA ARG A 31 13.88 22.52 0.25
C ARG A 31 13.49 22.82 1.71
N VAL A 32 12.31 22.38 2.11
CA VAL A 32 11.76 22.47 3.46
C VAL A 32 11.20 21.10 3.80
N GLN A 33 11.38 20.68 5.05
CA GLN A 33 10.86 19.38 5.49
C GLN A 33 9.36 19.48 5.74
N PRO A 34 8.51 18.79 4.95
CA PRO A 34 7.08 18.80 5.16
C PRO A 34 6.67 17.91 6.35
N ARG A 35 5.55 18.23 6.97
CA ARG A 35 4.83 17.28 7.84
C ARG A 35 3.81 16.56 6.99
N ILE A 36 3.86 15.23 6.98
CA ILE A 36 2.90 14.41 6.25
C ILE A 36 2.21 13.49 7.24
N SER A 37 0.88 13.50 7.19
CA SER A 37 0.01 12.67 8.01
C SER A 37 -0.90 11.83 7.12
N SER A 38 -1.21 10.60 7.53
CA SER A 38 -2.17 9.73 6.84
C SER A 38 -3.52 9.77 7.53
N PHE A 39 -4.59 9.76 6.74
CA PHE A 39 -5.93 9.48 7.23
C PHE A 39 -6.22 7.97 7.23
N PRO A 40 -7.20 7.52 8.03
CA PRO A 40 -7.68 6.15 7.94
C PRO A 40 -8.13 5.82 6.52
N PRO A 41 -7.78 4.61 5.98
CA PRO A 41 -8.25 4.20 4.66
C PRO A 41 -9.78 4.17 4.58
N GLU A 42 -10.33 4.69 3.49
CA GLU A 42 -11.77 4.70 3.21
C GLU A 42 -12.08 3.79 2.02
N VAL A 43 -13.22 3.10 2.08
CA VAL A 43 -13.72 2.28 0.97
C VAL A 43 -14.89 3.02 0.33
N LYS A 44 -14.77 3.31 -0.96
CA LYS A 44 -15.78 4.01 -1.77
C LYS A 44 -15.91 3.31 -3.12
N SER A 45 -17.02 3.57 -3.86
CA SER A 45 -17.04 3.26 -5.28
C SER A 45 -16.12 4.21 -6.05
N PHE A 46 -15.57 3.76 -7.17
CA PHE A 46 -14.71 4.61 -7.97
C PHE A 46 -15.46 5.83 -8.52
N GLU A 47 -16.74 5.67 -8.83
CA GLU A 47 -17.64 6.77 -9.24
C GLU A 47 -17.76 7.84 -8.15
N GLU A 48 -18.02 7.44 -6.89
CA GLU A 48 -18.08 8.36 -5.76
C GLU A 48 -16.74 9.09 -5.53
N TYR A 49 -15.64 8.35 -5.63
CA TYR A 49 -14.31 8.92 -5.46
C TYR A 49 -13.96 9.90 -6.59
N SER A 50 -14.13 9.51 -7.86
CA SER A 50 -13.79 10.32 -9.01
C SER A 50 -14.67 11.57 -9.15
N SER A 51 -15.95 11.49 -8.73
CA SER A 51 -16.84 12.65 -8.70
C SER A 51 -16.46 13.67 -7.63
N GLY A 52 -15.71 13.27 -6.62
CA GLY A 52 -15.18 14.18 -5.58
C GLY A 52 -13.85 14.84 -5.96
N LEU A 53 -13.24 14.46 -7.08
CA LEU A 53 -12.00 15.03 -7.56
C LEU A 53 -12.27 16.24 -8.47
N ASP A 54 -11.32 17.19 -8.51
CA ASP A 54 -11.35 18.28 -9.47
C ASP A 54 -11.21 17.74 -10.90
N ALA A 55 -11.74 18.49 -11.87
CA ALA A 55 -11.72 18.11 -13.28
C ALA A 55 -10.29 17.97 -13.85
N PHE A 56 -9.32 18.61 -13.22
CA PHE A 56 -7.92 18.59 -13.62
C PHE A 56 -7.03 18.13 -12.46
N MET A 57 -6.49 16.94 -12.58
CA MET A 57 -5.64 16.29 -11.58
C MET A 57 -4.54 15.48 -12.29
N SER A 58 -3.47 15.16 -11.61
CA SER A 58 -2.52 14.16 -12.12
C SER A 58 -2.88 12.78 -11.56
N LEU A 59 -3.38 11.92 -12.43
CA LEU A 59 -3.77 10.54 -12.12
C LEU A 59 -2.76 9.59 -12.73
N THR A 60 -1.90 9.01 -11.91
CA THR A 60 -0.89 8.06 -12.35
C THR A 60 -1.32 6.64 -11.99
N ASN A 61 -1.60 5.86 -13.02
CA ASN A 61 -1.89 4.43 -12.88
C ASN A 61 -0.58 3.64 -12.89
N SER A 62 -0.39 2.81 -11.88
CA SER A 62 0.77 1.94 -11.73
C SER A 62 0.33 0.52 -11.48
N ARG A 63 1.03 -0.45 -12.06
CA ARG A 63 0.77 -1.87 -11.89
C ARG A 63 1.57 -2.43 -10.72
N ILE A 64 0.93 -3.30 -9.95
CA ILE A 64 1.57 -4.10 -8.90
C ILE A 64 1.64 -5.54 -9.39
N ASP A 65 2.82 -5.99 -9.80
CA ASP A 65 2.98 -7.28 -10.46
C ASP A 65 2.59 -8.46 -9.55
N GLU A 66 3.01 -8.45 -8.29
CA GLU A 66 2.79 -9.55 -7.34
C GLU A 66 1.31 -9.70 -6.97
N LEU A 67 0.56 -8.61 -6.96
CA LEU A 67 -0.88 -8.60 -6.65
C LEU A 67 -1.75 -8.74 -7.90
N ARG A 68 -1.14 -8.78 -9.09
CA ARG A 68 -1.84 -8.79 -10.39
C ARG A 68 -2.90 -7.70 -10.50
N GLY A 69 -2.63 -6.56 -9.90
CA GLY A 69 -3.53 -5.44 -9.83
C GLY A 69 -2.84 -4.12 -10.11
N SER A 70 -3.56 -3.05 -9.88
CA SER A 70 -3.08 -1.68 -10.11
C SER A 70 -3.25 -0.83 -8.85
N MET A 71 -2.62 0.34 -8.86
CA MET A 71 -2.85 1.42 -7.91
C MET A 71 -2.90 2.74 -8.67
N LEU A 72 -3.63 3.70 -8.13
CA LEU A 72 -3.76 5.05 -8.65
C LEU A 72 -3.15 6.03 -7.67
N THR A 73 -2.21 6.85 -8.13
CA THR A 73 -1.70 7.99 -7.37
C THR A 73 -2.32 9.26 -7.92
N VAL A 74 -2.93 10.06 -7.05
CA VAL A 74 -3.64 11.28 -7.41
C VAL A 74 -2.97 12.49 -6.78
N LEU A 75 -2.50 13.41 -7.62
CA LEU A 75 -1.82 14.64 -7.21
C LEU A 75 -2.60 15.85 -7.72
N PRO A 76 -3.01 16.80 -6.84
CA PRO A 76 -3.65 18.05 -7.27
C PRO A 76 -2.65 18.93 -8.03
N PRO A 77 -3.12 19.76 -8.97
CA PRO A 77 -2.26 20.66 -9.74
C PRO A 77 -1.55 21.70 -8.85
N SER A 78 -2.18 22.16 -7.78
CA SER A 78 -1.58 23.04 -6.78
C SER A 78 -0.35 22.43 -6.13
N PHE A 79 -0.41 21.14 -5.79
CA PHE A 79 0.70 20.37 -5.22
C PHE A 79 1.87 20.27 -6.20
N VAL A 80 1.59 19.96 -7.46
CA VAL A 80 2.59 19.84 -8.53
C VAL A 80 3.25 21.20 -8.79
N SER A 81 2.45 22.26 -8.89
CA SER A 81 2.92 23.63 -9.12
C SER A 81 3.85 24.09 -8.00
N LEU A 82 3.48 23.82 -6.74
CA LEU A 82 4.31 24.14 -5.58
C LEU A 82 5.67 23.43 -5.63
N CYS A 83 5.67 22.12 -5.88
CA CYS A 83 6.91 21.34 -5.98
C CYS A 83 7.79 21.83 -7.13
N THR A 84 7.18 22.20 -8.26
CA THR A 84 7.88 22.72 -9.43
C THR A 84 8.50 24.08 -9.14
N SER A 85 7.71 25.03 -8.62
CA SER A 85 8.19 26.38 -8.28
C SER A 85 9.34 26.34 -7.28
N SER A 86 9.19 25.57 -6.21
CA SER A 86 10.23 25.43 -5.20
C SER A 86 11.51 24.80 -5.74
N ARG A 87 11.39 23.77 -6.57
CA ARG A 87 12.53 23.10 -7.20
C ARG A 87 13.39 24.04 -8.03
N TYR A 88 12.76 24.97 -8.75
CA TYR A 88 13.44 25.95 -9.61
C TYR A 88 13.76 27.27 -8.92
N GLY A 89 13.60 27.34 -7.60
CA GLY A 89 14.00 28.52 -6.79
C GLY A 89 12.94 29.60 -6.71
N GLY A 90 11.71 29.31 -7.12
CA GLY A 90 10.56 30.17 -6.92
C GLY A 90 10.11 30.21 -5.45
N LYS A 91 9.21 31.14 -5.14
CA LYS A 91 8.58 31.20 -3.83
C LYS A 91 7.64 30.00 -3.63
N LEU A 92 7.49 29.58 -2.39
CA LEU A 92 6.48 28.59 -1.98
C LEU A 92 5.10 29.27 -1.99
N GLU A 93 4.52 29.45 -3.17
CA GLU A 93 3.19 30.03 -3.38
C GLU A 93 2.35 29.09 -4.22
N VAL A 94 1.12 28.87 -3.81
CA VAL A 94 0.16 28.08 -4.56
C VAL A 94 -0.41 28.94 -5.67
N ASN A 95 -0.09 28.64 -6.92
CA ASN A 95 -0.71 29.30 -8.06
C ASN A 95 -1.99 28.59 -8.45
N ASP A 96 -3.09 29.18 -8.12
CA ASP A 96 -4.46 28.71 -8.43
C ASP A 96 -4.95 29.20 -9.80
N ALA A 97 -4.06 29.31 -10.77
CA ALA A 97 -4.48 29.61 -12.14
C ALA A 97 -5.35 28.43 -12.66
N SER A 98 -6.50 28.75 -13.24
CA SER A 98 -7.39 27.80 -13.92
C SER A 98 -6.66 27.17 -15.12
N ARG A 99 -5.90 26.12 -14.85
CA ARG A 99 -5.10 25.39 -15.84
C ARG A 99 -5.87 24.15 -16.27
N THR A 100 -5.67 23.77 -17.51
CA THR A 100 -6.25 22.55 -18.09
C THR A 100 -5.21 21.51 -18.46
N GLU A 101 -3.90 21.87 -18.42
CA GLU A 101 -2.81 20.99 -18.79
C GLU A 101 -1.56 21.24 -17.93
N PHE A 102 -0.77 20.20 -17.69
CA PHE A 102 0.55 20.31 -17.08
C PHE A 102 1.59 20.69 -18.12
N THR A 103 2.52 21.55 -17.71
CA THR A 103 3.69 21.87 -18.53
C THR A 103 4.66 20.67 -18.59
N ALA A 104 5.50 20.61 -19.63
CA ALA A 104 6.53 19.55 -19.75
C ALA A 104 7.49 19.49 -18.53
N THR A 105 7.69 20.62 -17.84
CA THR A 105 8.49 20.69 -16.62
C THR A 105 7.74 20.08 -15.44
N GLU A 106 6.45 20.37 -15.31
CA GLU A 106 5.60 19.78 -14.26
C GLU A 106 5.44 18.27 -14.46
N GLU A 107 5.32 17.81 -15.70
CA GLU A 107 5.28 16.38 -16.01
C GLU A 107 6.52 15.62 -15.52
N LYS A 108 7.72 16.20 -15.71
CA LYS A 108 8.95 15.64 -15.17
C LYS A 108 8.97 15.62 -13.64
N ILE A 109 8.43 16.65 -12.98
CA ILE A 109 8.33 16.69 -11.53
C ILE A 109 7.32 15.63 -11.04
N ILE A 110 6.18 15.48 -11.71
CA ILE A 110 5.20 14.42 -11.43
C ILE A 110 5.85 13.04 -11.52
N GLU A 111 6.66 12.81 -12.56
CA GLU A 111 7.38 11.55 -12.71
C GLU A 111 8.35 11.29 -11.55
N VAL A 112 9.13 12.29 -11.15
CA VAL A 112 10.05 12.19 -10.00
C VAL A 112 9.29 11.90 -8.71
N ILE A 113 8.16 12.58 -8.47
CA ILE A 113 7.31 12.37 -7.29
C ILE A 113 6.75 10.94 -7.30
N ASN A 114 6.15 10.49 -8.40
CA ASN A 114 5.54 9.17 -8.49
C ASN A 114 6.57 8.04 -8.33
N ASN A 115 7.75 8.17 -8.92
CA ASN A 115 8.85 7.21 -8.74
C ASN A 115 9.29 7.15 -7.27
N GLY A 116 9.40 8.31 -6.61
CA GLY A 116 9.72 8.37 -5.19
C GLY A 116 8.63 7.77 -4.31
N ILE A 117 7.36 8.06 -4.57
CA ILE A 117 6.20 7.46 -3.88
C ILE A 117 6.22 5.95 -4.03
N SER A 118 6.40 5.43 -5.27
CA SER A 118 6.44 4.00 -5.54
C SER A 118 7.55 3.29 -4.77
N GLN A 119 8.78 3.83 -4.78
CA GLN A 119 9.91 3.27 -4.03
C GLN A 119 9.67 3.22 -2.53
N VAL A 120 9.09 4.30 -1.97
CA VAL A 120 8.77 4.34 -0.54
C VAL A 120 7.63 3.38 -0.19
N LEU A 121 6.62 3.25 -1.05
CA LEU A 121 5.54 2.27 -0.86
C LEU A 121 6.09 0.84 -0.90
N GLU A 122 6.92 0.49 -1.86
CA GLU A 122 7.58 -0.83 -1.93
C GLU A 122 8.34 -1.16 -0.64
N GLN A 123 9.08 -0.19 -0.10
CA GLN A 123 9.77 -0.36 1.19
C GLN A 123 8.80 -0.57 2.35
N CYS A 124 7.69 0.18 2.39
CA CYS A 124 6.69 0.06 3.46
C CYS A 124 5.88 -1.23 3.40
N TRP A 125 5.64 -1.75 2.20
CA TRP A 125 4.93 -3.01 1.99
C TRP A 125 5.80 -4.24 2.23
N LYS A 126 7.13 -4.11 2.19
CA LYS A 126 8.08 -5.23 2.29
C LYS A 126 7.88 -6.10 3.53
N ASP A 127 7.44 -5.53 4.65
CA ASP A 127 7.23 -6.27 5.90
C ASP A 127 5.96 -7.15 5.85
N LEU A 128 4.99 -6.80 4.99
CA LEU A 128 3.78 -7.59 4.82
C LEU A 128 3.89 -8.53 3.62
N THR A 129 4.25 -7.99 2.48
CA THR A 129 4.53 -8.70 1.23
C THR A 129 5.41 -7.83 0.34
N PRO A 130 6.48 -8.35 -0.26
CA PRO A 130 7.25 -7.59 -1.22
C PRO A 130 6.40 -7.32 -2.45
N ILE A 131 6.36 -6.07 -2.89
CA ILE A 131 5.66 -5.64 -4.09
C ILE A 131 6.60 -4.83 -4.98
N SER A 132 6.36 -4.87 -6.30
CA SER A 132 7.03 -4.05 -7.30
C SER A 132 5.99 -3.21 -8.02
N ILE A 133 6.22 -1.90 -8.03
CA ILE A 133 5.29 -0.92 -8.60
C ILE A 133 5.87 -0.39 -9.88
N LYS A 134 5.16 -0.60 -11.01
CA LYS A 134 5.59 -0.17 -12.33
C LYS A 134 4.61 0.84 -12.91
N PHE A 135 5.13 1.95 -13.40
CA PHE A 135 4.33 2.93 -14.14
C PHE A 135 3.64 2.26 -15.33
N GLN A 136 2.36 2.59 -15.53
CA GLN A 136 1.56 2.09 -16.65
C GLN A 136 1.06 3.23 -17.55
N SER A 137 0.30 4.16 -16.99
CA SER A 137 -0.26 5.30 -17.73
C SER A 137 -0.47 6.50 -16.80
N ARG A 138 -0.67 7.66 -17.41
CA ARG A 138 -1.04 8.88 -16.70
C ARG A 138 -2.16 9.59 -17.45
N GLU A 139 -3.13 10.05 -16.67
CA GLU A 139 -4.26 10.83 -17.15
C GLU A 139 -4.36 12.14 -16.36
N GLN A 140 -5.01 13.14 -16.96
CA GLN A 140 -5.17 14.44 -16.32
C GLN A 140 -6.63 14.73 -15.92
N ASN A 141 -7.56 13.94 -16.42
CA ASN A 141 -8.97 14.06 -16.11
C ASN A 141 -9.48 12.77 -15.47
N PRO A 142 -10.09 12.85 -14.27
CA PRO A 142 -10.63 11.67 -13.58
C PRO A 142 -11.66 10.87 -14.37
N GLN A 143 -12.42 11.54 -15.27
CA GLN A 143 -13.44 10.87 -16.10
C GLN A 143 -12.84 9.94 -17.16
N PHE A 144 -11.60 10.17 -17.57
CA PHE A 144 -10.90 9.34 -18.55
C PHE A 144 -9.91 8.35 -17.94
N ALA A 145 -9.80 8.34 -16.62
CA ALA A 145 -8.92 7.42 -15.91
C ALA A 145 -9.44 5.98 -16.06
N ALA A 146 -8.85 5.24 -17.01
CA ALA A 146 -9.11 3.80 -17.20
C ALA A 146 -8.41 2.99 -16.11
N PHE A 147 -8.85 3.15 -14.87
CA PHE A 147 -8.26 2.50 -13.70
C PHE A 147 -9.05 1.26 -13.30
N VAL A 148 -10.35 1.41 -13.12
CA VAL A 148 -11.33 0.35 -12.79
C VAL A 148 -12.69 0.76 -13.33
N GLU A 149 -13.67 -0.13 -13.27
CA GLU A 149 -15.06 0.22 -13.59
C GLU A 149 -15.65 1.18 -12.54
N SER A 150 -16.61 2.02 -12.95
CA SER A 150 -17.22 3.05 -12.08
C SER A 150 -17.82 2.47 -10.80
N THR A 151 -18.39 1.28 -10.90
CA THR A 151 -19.04 0.57 -9.78
C THR A 151 -18.06 -0.17 -8.87
N ASP A 152 -16.81 -0.34 -9.29
CA ASP A 152 -15.82 -1.04 -8.50
C ASP A 152 -15.47 -0.30 -7.22
N LEU A 153 -15.27 -1.06 -6.15
CA LEU A 153 -14.85 -0.50 -4.88
C LEU A 153 -13.33 -0.26 -4.87
N VAL A 154 -12.96 0.91 -4.41
CA VAL A 154 -11.57 1.33 -4.20
C VAL A 154 -11.31 1.66 -2.74
N ILE A 155 -10.11 1.36 -2.28
CA ILE A 155 -9.62 1.75 -0.96
C ILE A 155 -8.77 2.99 -1.18
N VAL A 156 -9.22 4.13 -0.66
CA VAL A 156 -8.55 5.41 -0.78
C VAL A 156 -7.73 5.67 0.47
N CYS A 157 -6.44 5.90 0.29
CA CYS A 157 -5.49 6.29 1.31
C CYS A 157 -5.09 7.75 1.08
N SER A 158 -5.60 8.64 1.91
CA SER A 158 -5.34 10.09 1.80
C SER A 158 -4.22 10.52 2.72
N PHE A 159 -3.33 11.36 2.19
CA PHE A 159 -2.18 11.93 2.88
C PHE A 159 -2.24 13.44 2.82
N VAL A 160 -2.08 14.09 3.97
CA VAL A 160 -2.06 15.54 4.06
C VAL A 160 -0.66 16.02 4.33
N MET A 161 -0.19 16.91 3.49
CA MET A 161 1.10 17.59 3.62
C MET A 161 0.88 18.99 4.17
N GLN A 162 1.60 19.32 5.23
CA GLN A 162 1.62 20.62 5.88
C GLN A 162 3.01 21.25 5.73
N LEU A 163 3.02 22.49 5.28
CA LEU A 163 4.21 23.32 5.16
C LEU A 163 4.03 24.60 5.99
N PRO A 164 5.13 25.22 6.46
CA PRO A 164 5.04 26.52 7.15
C PRO A 164 4.46 27.59 6.22
N ASN A 165 3.45 28.34 6.69
CA ASN A 165 2.82 29.48 6.00
C ASN A 165 2.13 29.14 4.67
N ILE A 166 1.76 27.88 4.46
CA ILE A 166 1.00 27.42 3.29
C ILE A 166 -0.15 26.56 3.77
N ASP A 167 -1.30 26.67 3.10
CA ASP A 167 -2.44 25.82 3.36
C ASP A 167 -2.09 24.34 3.15
N SER A 168 -2.69 23.48 3.97
CA SER A 168 -2.46 22.05 3.86
C SER A 168 -2.96 21.52 2.53
N MET A 169 -2.15 20.67 1.88
CA MET A 169 -2.49 20.02 0.63
C MET A 169 -2.57 18.52 0.83
N SER A 170 -3.43 17.87 0.06
CA SER A 170 -3.59 16.43 0.11
C SER A 170 -3.20 15.77 -1.22
N PHE A 171 -2.77 14.52 -1.12
CA PHE A 171 -2.62 13.61 -2.25
C PHE A 171 -3.12 12.24 -1.85
N ASP A 172 -3.57 11.46 -2.81
CA ASP A 172 -4.18 10.17 -2.55
C ASP A 172 -3.43 9.03 -3.24
N VAL A 173 -3.51 7.86 -2.59
CA VAL A 173 -3.14 6.57 -3.20
C VAL A 173 -4.36 5.66 -3.08
N ALA A 174 -4.91 5.25 -4.22
CA ALA A 174 -6.09 4.40 -4.27
C ALA A 174 -5.74 3.01 -4.80
N TYR A 175 -6.31 1.99 -4.16
CA TYR A 175 -6.17 0.59 -4.57
C TYR A 175 -7.54 0.01 -4.89
N PRO A 176 -7.74 -0.69 -6.02
CA PRO A 176 -8.94 -1.48 -6.22
C PRO A 176 -9.08 -2.51 -5.09
N LEU A 177 -10.28 -2.65 -4.56
CA LEU A 177 -10.54 -3.64 -3.50
C LEU A 177 -10.11 -5.04 -3.93
N GLN A 178 -10.30 -5.37 -5.21
CA GLN A 178 -9.92 -6.67 -5.78
C GLN A 178 -8.40 -6.90 -5.73
N THR A 179 -7.58 -5.86 -5.91
CA THR A 179 -6.11 -5.95 -5.81
C THR A 179 -5.65 -6.35 -4.41
N LEU A 180 -6.31 -5.84 -3.37
CA LEU A 180 -5.95 -6.14 -1.98
C LEU A 180 -6.72 -7.34 -1.38
N LYS A 181 -7.73 -7.87 -2.08
CA LYS A 181 -8.53 -9.01 -1.63
C LYS A 181 -7.70 -10.26 -1.27
N PRO A 182 -6.68 -10.67 -2.03
CA PRO A 182 -5.83 -11.80 -1.67
C PRO A 182 -5.09 -11.61 -0.35
N LEU A 183 -4.80 -10.38 0.03
CA LEU A 183 -4.10 -10.01 1.27
C LEU A 183 -5.07 -9.68 2.42
N SER A 184 -6.38 -9.84 2.24
CA SER A 184 -7.38 -9.42 3.22
C SER A 184 -7.19 -10.07 4.59
N SER A 185 -6.75 -11.31 4.67
CA SER A 185 -6.43 -11.99 5.93
C SER A 185 -5.21 -11.37 6.62
N LEU A 186 -4.18 -11.04 5.86
CA LEU A 186 -2.97 -10.38 6.37
C LEU A 186 -3.25 -8.93 6.77
N LEU A 187 -4.07 -8.21 5.99
CA LEU A 187 -4.45 -6.83 6.29
C LEU A 187 -5.33 -6.69 7.52
N ARG A 188 -6.10 -7.73 7.87
CA ARG A 188 -6.92 -7.80 9.09
C ARG A 188 -6.13 -8.23 10.32
N SER A 189 -5.05 -8.98 10.12
CA SER A 189 -4.23 -9.40 11.25
C SER A 189 -3.63 -8.15 11.91
N ARG A 190 -3.76 -8.07 13.24
CA ARG A 190 -2.98 -7.11 14.04
C ARG A 190 -1.55 -7.63 14.06
N VAL A 191 -0.82 -7.41 12.97
CA VAL A 191 0.60 -7.70 12.94
C VAL A 191 1.27 -6.68 13.85
N GLN A 192 1.45 -7.05 15.10
CA GLN A 192 2.42 -6.41 15.94
C GLN A 192 3.78 -6.60 15.25
N SER A 193 4.44 -5.51 14.95
CA SER A 193 5.82 -5.51 14.43
C SER A 193 6.81 -6.25 15.35
N ASP A 194 6.42 -6.47 16.61
CA ASP A 194 7.16 -7.29 17.57
C ASP A 194 7.00 -8.82 17.34
N VAL A 195 6.06 -9.22 16.45
CA VAL A 195 5.78 -10.64 16.21
C VAL A 195 6.71 -11.24 15.16
N VAL A 196 7.35 -10.45 14.30
CA VAL A 196 8.22 -11.01 13.26
C VAL A 196 9.54 -11.54 13.87
N GLU A 197 10.15 -10.83 14.80
CA GLU A 197 11.28 -11.38 15.57
C GLU A 197 10.84 -12.49 16.53
N SER A 198 9.68 -12.34 17.15
CA SER A 198 9.07 -13.35 18.01
C SER A 198 8.65 -14.62 17.24
N ASN A 199 8.17 -14.48 15.99
CA ASN A 199 7.77 -15.66 15.19
C ASN A 199 8.96 -16.50 14.71
N MET A 200 10.10 -15.88 14.37
CA MET A 200 11.32 -16.64 14.05
C MET A 200 11.80 -17.42 15.28
N THR A 201 11.92 -16.76 16.44
CA THR A 201 12.29 -17.42 17.70
C THR A 201 11.26 -18.42 18.20
N TRP A 202 9.96 -18.19 17.98
CA TRP A 202 8.89 -19.14 18.33
C TRP A 202 8.91 -20.35 17.40
N ARG A 203 9.13 -20.14 16.11
CA ARG A 203 9.25 -21.23 15.12
C ARG A 203 10.43 -22.13 15.42
N ASP A 204 11.59 -21.57 15.74
CA ASP A 204 12.79 -22.31 16.12
C ASP A 204 12.58 -23.10 17.43
N LYS A 205 11.88 -22.50 18.40
CA LYS A 205 11.51 -23.17 19.65
C LYS A 205 10.51 -24.30 19.42
N LEU A 206 9.51 -24.07 18.54
CA LEU A 206 8.53 -25.09 18.17
C LEU A 206 9.19 -26.26 17.45
N GLU A 207 10.09 -25.98 16.51
CA GLU A 207 10.83 -26.99 15.77
C GLU A 207 11.68 -27.87 16.71
N LYS A 208 12.37 -27.26 17.66
CA LYS A 208 13.09 -28.00 18.71
C LYS A 208 12.15 -28.80 19.59
N ALA A 209 11.04 -28.23 20.03
CA ALA A 209 10.07 -28.94 20.88
C ALA A 209 9.43 -30.13 20.16
N ILE A 210 9.18 -30.05 18.85
CA ILE A 210 8.65 -31.16 18.04
C ILE A 210 9.66 -32.30 17.96
N LEU A 211 10.95 -32.00 17.86
CA LEU A 211 12.00 -33.02 17.84
C LEU A 211 12.19 -33.75 19.19
N GLU A 212 11.78 -33.12 20.27
CA GLU A 212 11.86 -33.68 21.64
C GLU A 212 10.62 -34.53 22.04
N ILE A 213 9.56 -34.54 21.21
CA ILE A 213 8.33 -35.28 21.52
C ILE A 213 8.62 -36.80 21.41
N PRO A 214 8.45 -37.56 22.50
CA PRO A 214 8.61 -39.02 22.45
C PRO A 214 7.49 -39.66 21.64
N LEU A 215 7.83 -40.29 20.54
CA LEU A 215 6.89 -41.01 19.70
C LEU A 215 6.95 -42.48 19.98
N LEU A 216 5.81 -43.11 20.33
CA LEU A 216 5.70 -44.54 20.44
C LEU A 216 5.53 -45.14 19.04
N VAL A 217 6.59 -45.72 18.51
CA VAL A 217 6.55 -46.42 17.22
C VAL A 217 6.25 -47.90 17.45
N LYS A 218 5.17 -48.40 16.87
CA LYS A 218 4.85 -49.84 16.82
C LYS A 218 5.05 -50.33 15.39
N SER A 219 5.85 -51.37 15.23
CA SER A 219 6.03 -52.05 13.96
C SER A 219 5.54 -53.48 14.05
N ASN A 220 4.61 -53.86 13.19
CA ASN A 220 4.19 -55.24 13.03
C ASN A 220 5.18 -55.93 12.10
N LEU A 221 6.04 -56.79 12.66
CA LEU A 221 7.04 -57.53 11.88
C LEU A 221 6.44 -58.70 11.08
N SER A 222 5.39 -59.33 11.58
CA SER A 222 4.59 -60.28 10.86
C SER A 222 3.24 -60.54 11.52
N GLU A 223 2.23 -60.85 10.72
CA GLU A 223 0.92 -61.32 11.18
C GLU A 223 0.71 -62.75 10.63
N PRO A 224 1.30 -63.79 11.28
CA PRO A 224 1.12 -65.14 10.78
C PRO A 224 -0.32 -65.60 11.00
N VAL A 225 -0.95 -66.07 9.94
CA VAL A 225 -2.26 -66.76 10.04
C VAL A 225 -2.02 -68.14 10.60
N VAL A 226 -2.40 -68.40 11.85
CA VAL A 226 -2.24 -69.69 12.53
C VAL A 226 -3.63 -70.31 12.68
N SER A 227 -3.77 -71.53 12.35
CA SER A 227 -5.01 -72.23 12.62
C SER A 227 -5.13 -72.59 14.11
N MET A 228 -6.39 -72.56 14.62
CA MET A 228 -6.69 -72.85 16.03
C MET A 228 -6.07 -74.14 16.57
N SER A 229 -5.88 -75.17 15.73
CA SER A 229 -5.22 -76.46 16.05
C SER A 229 -3.74 -76.32 16.30
N LYS A 230 -3.06 -75.28 15.84
CA LYS A 230 -1.63 -75.03 16.10
C LYS A 230 -1.38 -74.18 17.34
N LEU A 231 -2.40 -73.49 17.87
CA LEU A 231 -2.33 -72.69 19.08
C LEU A 231 -2.53 -73.54 20.36
N LEU A 232 -3.08 -74.76 20.24
CA LEU A 232 -3.40 -75.66 21.35
C LEU A 232 -2.37 -76.78 21.55
N ARG A 233 -1.26 -76.73 20.88
CA ARG A 233 -0.08 -77.54 21.08
C ARG A 233 1.04 -76.71 21.70
#